data_05893912d6ca17ffa14d7bfee7065eb2
#
_entry.id   05893912d6ca17ffa14d7bfee7065eb2
#
_cell.length_a   1.000
_cell.length_b   1.000
_cell.length_c   1.000
_cell.angle_alpha   90.00
_cell.angle_beta   90.00
_cell.angle_gamma   90.00
#
_symmetry.space_group_name_H-M   'P 1'
#
loop_
_entity.id
_entity.type
_entity.pdbx_description
1 polymer ?
#
loop_
_entity_poly.entity_id
_entity_poly.type
_entity_poly.pdbx_seq_one_letter_code
_entity_poly.pdbx_strand_id
1 'polypeptide(L)'
;MKFLHLADLHLGKRVNGFDMLEDQRFILEQILTLCEKHGVEAVVIAGDIYDTPVPPAAACTLLDWFLTQLAARRIPVLAVSGNHDSAERLDFASSLLAEQNVHIAGRFTGCPKQVVLNDRHGPIEFTLLPFVRAATVRHYLPDADITDYDSAVGAALAVCEPAAPRRVLVAHQMVVSGVCPPQLSGSETAPLTIGTVDSIDAARFAGFCYAALGHIHRAQRVGIDAVRYAGAPLCYHLDECGMQKSVTLVRPAFCISKHCKNITCEKCAEEEFNDGSKTDYCGN
;
A
#
# COMPACT_ATOMS: atom_id res chain seq x y z
N MET A 1 2.93 -2.34 -17.88
CA MET A 1 3.54 -1.53 -16.79
C MET A 1 4.13 -2.45 -15.75
N LYS A 2 5.32 -2.13 -15.27
CA LYS A 2 5.89 -2.73 -14.06
C LYS A 2 5.84 -1.71 -12.94
N PHE A 3 5.37 -2.06 -11.77
CA PHE A 3 5.43 -1.14 -10.64
C PHE A 3 5.89 -1.85 -9.36
N LEU A 4 6.54 -1.12 -8.46
CA LEU A 4 6.82 -1.58 -7.12
C LEU A 4 5.62 -1.29 -6.22
N HIS A 5 5.25 -2.27 -5.41
CA HIS A 5 4.25 -2.14 -4.37
C HIS A 5 4.97 -2.16 -3.01
N LEU A 6 4.91 -1.04 -2.33
CA LEU A 6 5.43 -0.75 -1.00
C LEU A 6 4.27 -0.46 -0.05
N ALA A 7 4.48 -0.68 1.23
CA ALA A 7 3.57 -0.27 2.31
C ALA A 7 4.35 -0.18 3.63
N ASP A 8 3.71 0.36 4.64
CA ASP A 8 4.15 0.27 6.04
C ASP A 8 5.61 0.74 6.22
N LEU A 9 5.93 1.93 5.64
CA LEU A 9 7.26 2.52 5.72
C LEU A 9 7.58 3.01 7.13
N HIS A 10 6.56 3.45 7.88
CA HIS A 10 6.64 3.95 9.25
C HIS A 10 7.82 4.89 9.49
N LEU A 11 8.02 5.87 8.59
CA LEU A 11 9.14 6.82 8.68
C LEU A 11 9.12 7.57 10.01
N GLY A 12 10.26 7.57 10.68
CA GLY A 12 10.43 8.16 12.02
C GLY A 12 10.13 7.20 13.17
N LYS A 13 9.93 5.90 12.89
CA LYS A 13 9.73 4.88 13.92
C LYS A 13 10.96 4.74 14.82
N ARG A 14 10.67 4.47 16.09
CA ARG A 14 11.68 4.09 17.08
C ARG A 14 11.34 2.70 17.61
N VAL A 15 12.32 1.79 17.59
CA VAL A 15 12.16 0.43 18.11
C VAL A 15 13.01 0.30 19.36
N ASN A 16 12.39 0.01 20.51
CA ASN A 16 13.07 -0.10 21.80
C ASN A 16 13.98 1.11 22.14
N GLY A 17 13.58 2.32 21.71
CA GLY A 17 14.34 3.55 21.91
C GLY A 17 15.38 3.85 20.82
N PHE A 18 15.70 2.92 19.94
CA PHE A 18 16.58 3.14 18.80
C PHE A 18 15.82 3.85 17.66
N ASP A 19 16.47 4.85 17.09
CA ASP A 19 15.96 5.59 15.94
C ASP A 19 16.24 4.80 14.66
N MET A 20 15.21 4.56 13.87
CA MET A 20 15.30 3.75 12.65
C MET A 20 15.57 4.59 11.38
N LEU A 21 15.74 5.90 11.49
CA LEU A 21 15.82 6.80 10.31
C LEU A 21 16.96 6.48 9.36
N GLU A 22 18.14 6.10 9.88
CA GLU A 22 19.28 5.72 9.04
C GLU A 22 19.00 4.41 8.29
N ASP A 23 18.42 3.41 8.97
CA ASP A 23 18.03 2.16 8.33
C ASP A 23 16.92 2.39 7.30
N GLN A 24 15.96 3.26 7.60
CA GLN A 24 14.90 3.66 6.68
C GLN A 24 15.45 4.37 5.45
N ARG A 25 16.45 5.23 5.63
CA ARG A 25 17.15 5.86 4.52
C ARG A 25 17.85 4.81 3.65
N PHE A 26 18.61 3.93 4.28
CA PHE A 26 19.32 2.85 3.58
C PHE A 26 18.37 1.98 2.74
N ILE A 27 17.24 1.54 3.33
CA ILE A 27 16.29 0.71 2.59
C ILE A 27 15.61 1.46 1.43
N LEU A 28 15.32 2.76 1.59
CA LEU A 28 14.79 3.57 0.49
C LEU A 28 15.81 3.74 -0.66
N GLU A 29 17.11 3.83 -0.35
CA GLU A 29 18.18 3.83 -1.36
C GLU A 29 18.25 2.50 -2.12
N GLN A 30 18.08 1.36 -1.41
CA GLN A 30 17.97 0.04 -2.04
C GLN A 30 16.73 -0.03 -2.95
N ILE A 31 15.60 0.50 -2.53
CA ILE A 31 14.37 0.55 -3.33
C ILE A 31 14.59 1.36 -4.62
N LEU A 32 15.28 2.50 -4.57
CA LEU A 32 15.63 3.28 -5.76
C LEU A 32 16.52 2.47 -6.72
N THR A 33 17.49 1.74 -6.17
CA THR A 33 18.36 0.85 -6.97
C THR A 33 17.55 -0.27 -7.64
N LEU A 34 16.57 -0.86 -6.93
CA LEU A 34 15.67 -1.85 -7.51
C LEU A 34 14.79 -1.24 -8.61
N CYS A 35 14.32 0.00 -8.45
CA CYS A 35 13.59 0.69 -9.51
C CYS A 35 14.38 0.78 -10.81
N GLU A 36 15.66 1.15 -10.72
CA GLU A 36 16.55 1.23 -11.88
C GLU A 36 16.84 -0.16 -12.46
N LYS A 37 17.25 -1.12 -11.61
CA LYS A 37 17.59 -2.51 -11.99
C LYS A 37 16.47 -3.19 -12.78
N HIS A 38 15.22 -2.97 -12.35
CA HIS A 38 14.05 -3.66 -12.94
C HIS A 38 13.30 -2.83 -13.98
N GLY A 39 13.70 -1.58 -14.22
CA GLY A 39 13.00 -0.66 -15.10
C GLY A 39 11.55 -0.47 -14.65
N VAL A 40 11.40 -0.04 -13.38
CA VAL A 40 10.11 0.22 -12.76
C VAL A 40 9.50 1.47 -13.37
N GLU A 41 8.21 1.39 -13.71
CA GLU A 41 7.47 2.45 -14.40
C GLU A 41 6.55 3.23 -13.47
N ALA A 42 6.31 2.73 -12.24
CA ALA A 42 5.58 3.43 -11.17
C ALA A 42 5.91 2.83 -9.79
N VAL A 43 5.70 3.60 -8.72
CA VAL A 43 5.79 3.14 -7.33
C VAL A 43 4.44 3.35 -6.65
N VAL A 44 3.93 2.31 -6.02
CA VAL A 44 2.72 2.34 -5.19
C VAL A 44 3.12 2.26 -3.73
N ILE A 45 2.55 3.12 -2.88
CA ILE A 45 2.74 3.11 -1.42
C ILE A 45 1.37 2.95 -0.75
N ALA A 46 1.10 1.76 -0.27
CA ALA A 46 -0.21 1.39 0.27
C ALA A 46 -0.35 1.70 1.77
N GLY A 47 -0.10 2.96 2.15
CA GLY A 47 -0.36 3.50 3.50
C GLY A 47 0.76 3.29 4.51
N ASP A 48 0.54 3.85 5.70
CA ASP A 48 1.46 3.93 6.84
C ASP A 48 2.85 4.42 6.41
N ILE A 49 2.83 5.59 5.77
CA ILE A 49 4.04 6.28 5.30
C ILE A 49 4.84 6.78 6.51
N TYR A 50 4.16 7.37 7.48
CA TYR A 50 4.74 7.80 8.75
C TYR A 50 4.33 6.89 9.91
N ASP A 51 5.17 6.80 10.94
CA ASP A 51 4.86 6.02 12.14
C ASP A 51 3.79 6.68 13.03
N THR A 52 3.65 8.00 12.96
CA THR A 52 2.72 8.76 13.78
C THR A 52 2.06 9.89 12.99
N PRO A 53 0.84 10.33 13.40
CA PRO A 53 0.13 11.43 12.72
C PRO A 53 0.88 12.78 12.75
N VAL A 54 1.82 12.93 13.67
CA VAL A 54 2.72 14.11 13.76
C VAL A 54 4.15 13.61 13.66
N PRO A 55 4.66 13.37 12.43
CA PRO A 55 5.97 12.81 12.22
C PRO A 55 7.08 13.78 12.65
N PRO A 56 8.25 13.28 13.08
CA PRO A 56 9.43 14.10 13.27
C PRO A 56 9.84 14.81 11.97
N ALA A 57 10.40 16.02 12.08
CA ALA A 57 10.84 16.78 10.91
C ALA A 57 11.84 16.00 10.04
N ALA A 58 12.71 15.19 10.64
CA ALA A 58 13.67 14.36 9.92
C ALA A 58 12.97 13.28 9.07
N ALA A 59 11.85 12.71 9.53
CA ALA A 59 11.05 11.77 8.75
C ALA A 59 10.38 12.45 7.55
N CYS A 60 9.89 13.70 7.74
CA CYS A 60 9.35 14.49 6.63
C CYS A 60 10.43 14.79 5.57
N THR A 61 11.63 15.15 6.01
CA THR A 61 12.78 15.39 5.12
C THR A 61 13.17 14.11 4.36
N LEU A 62 13.11 12.95 5.01
CA LEU A 62 13.42 11.67 4.37
C LEU A 62 12.37 11.31 3.30
N LEU A 63 11.08 11.51 3.57
CA LEU A 63 10.03 11.31 2.58
C LEU A 63 10.20 12.26 1.39
N ASP A 64 10.39 13.55 1.66
CA ASP A 64 10.62 14.58 0.62
C ASP A 64 11.78 14.19 -0.29
N TRP A 65 12.91 13.77 0.30
CA TRP A 65 14.05 13.27 -0.46
C TRP A 65 13.67 12.07 -1.34
N PHE A 66 12.96 11.07 -0.79
CA PHE A 66 12.60 9.87 -1.55
C PHE A 66 11.67 10.19 -2.72
N LEU A 67 10.63 10.99 -2.48
CA LEU A 67 9.72 11.43 -3.54
C LEU A 67 10.43 12.25 -4.62
N THR A 68 11.36 13.13 -4.21
CA THR A 68 12.20 13.91 -5.13
C THR A 68 13.09 13.00 -6.00
N GLN A 69 13.69 11.94 -5.42
CA GLN A 69 14.48 10.96 -6.17
C GLN A 69 13.63 10.21 -7.20
N LEU A 70 12.40 9.85 -6.88
CA LEU A 70 11.47 9.19 -7.81
C LEU A 70 11.02 10.16 -8.92
N ALA A 71 10.65 11.39 -8.56
CA ALA A 71 10.26 12.43 -9.51
C ALA A 71 11.39 12.76 -10.50
N ALA A 72 12.63 12.89 -10.02
CA ALA A 72 13.81 13.12 -10.87
C ALA A 72 14.03 11.98 -11.89
N ARG A 73 13.65 10.76 -11.54
CA ARG A 73 13.68 9.57 -12.42
C ARG A 73 12.43 9.46 -13.30
N ARG A 74 11.49 10.38 -13.17
CA ARG A 74 10.19 10.36 -13.86
C ARG A 74 9.38 9.10 -13.55
N ILE A 75 9.51 8.58 -12.34
CA ILE A 75 8.74 7.43 -11.85
C ILE A 75 7.53 7.96 -11.10
N PRO A 76 6.29 7.81 -11.61
CA PRO A 76 5.08 8.20 -10.91
C PRO A 76 4.96 7.49 -9.57
N VAL A 77 4.46 8.24 -8.57
CA VAL A 77 4.14 7.71 -7.24
C VAL A 77 2.64 7.76 -7.02
N LEU A 78 2.08 6.67 -6.51
CA LEU A 78 0.67 6.54 -6.18
C LEU A 78 0.57 6.10 -4.72
N ALA A 79 0.17 7.02 -3.84
CA ALA A 79 0.20 6.78 -2.40
C ALA A 79 -1.17 7.01 -1.75
N VAL A 80 -1.47 6.22 -0.73
CA VAL A 80 -2.63 6.43 0.14
C VAL A 80 -2.17 6.62 1.59
N SER A 81 -3.00 7.23 2.45
CA SER A 81 -2.75 7.22 3.88
C SER A 81 -3.13 5.87 4.49
N GLY A 82 -2.40 5.47 5.53
CA GLY A 82 -2.76 4.39 6.42
C GLY A 82 -3.39 4.90 7.72
N ASN A 83 -3.53 4.00 8.70
CA ASN A 83 -4.14 4.34 9.99
C ASN A 83 -3.19 5.09 10.95
N HIS A 84 -1.87 5.00 10.73
CA HIS A 84 -0.86 5.77 11.46
C HIS A 84 -0.69 7.19 10.93
N ASP A 85 -1.01 7.42 9.67
CA ASP A 85 -0.85 8.71 9.01
C ASP A 85 -1.90 9.73 9.44
N SER A 86 -1.54 11.02 9.40
CA SER A 86 -2.55 12.09 9.35
C SER A 86 -2.99 12.30 7.90
N ALA A 87 -4.24 11.97 7.64
CA ALA A 87 -4.86 12.15 6.33
C ALA A 87 -4.70 13.57 5.78
N GLU A 88 -4.92 14.59 6.64
CA GLU A 88 -4.84 16.01 6.27
C GLU A 88 -3.40 16.44 5.97
N ARG A 89 -2.42 15.93 6.74
CA ARG A 89 -1.00 16.29 6.53
C ARG A 89 -0.45 15.67 5.25
N LEU A 90 -0.82 14.44 4.94
CA LEU A 90 -0.44 13.79 3.69
C LEU A 90 -1.13 14.42 2.47
N ASP A 91 -2.37 14.91 2.65
CA ASP A 91 -3.11 15.56 1.58
C ASP A 91 -2.62 17.00 1.32
N PHE A 92 -1.82 17.57 2.23
CA PHE A 92 -1.23 18.91 2.06
C PHE A 92 -0.39 18.95 0.78
N ALA A 93 -0.64 19.95 -0.04
CA ALA A 93 0.01 20.17 -1.34
C ALA A 93 -0.13 19.02 -2.36
N SER A 94 -1.03 18.05 -2.14
CA SER A 94 -1.22 16.90 -3.02
C SER A 94 -1.54 17.27 -4.48
N SER A 95 -2.23 18.42 -4.69
CA SER A 95 -2.52 18.93 -6.03
C SER A 95 -1.25 19.45 -6.73
N LEU A 96 -0.34 20.11 -6.01
CA LEU A 96 0.94 20.57 -6.56
C LEU A 96 1.87 19.38 -6.85
N LEU A 97 1.89 18.40 -5.98
CA LEU A 97 2.67 17.18 -6.18
C LEU A 97 2.18 16.37 -7.39
N ALA A 98 0.88 16.40 -7.67
CA ALA A 98 0.31 15.72 -8.83
C ALA A 98 0.89 16.23 -10.17
N GLU A 99 1.26 17.52 -10.26
CA GLU A 99 1.94 18.10 -11.43
C GLU A 99 3.34 17.46 -11.67
N GLN A 100 3.91 16.85 -10.63
CA GLN A 100 5.16 16.10 -10.71
C GLN A 100 4.94 14.57 -10.73
N ASN A 101 3.72 14.12 -11.07
CA ASN A 101 3.31 12.72 -11.06
C ASN A 101 3.43 12.03 -9.67
N VAL A 102 3.33 12.79 -8.58
CA VAL A 102 3.23 12.26 -7.22
C VAL A 102 1.77 12.42 -6.77
N HIS A 103 1.02 11.33 -6.85
CA HIS A 103 -0.41 11.31 -6.57
C HIS A 103 -0.65 10.73 -5.18
N ILE A 104 -1.02 11.60 -4.24
CA ILE A 104 -1.36 11.20 -2.87
C ILE A 104 -2.87 11.32 -2.69
N ALA A 105 -3.47 10.30 -2.08
CA ALA A 105 -4.83 10.30 -1.57
C ALA A 105 -4.75 10.16 -0.03
N GLY A 106 -4.66 11.28 0.67
CA GLY A 106 -4.62 11.31 2.12
C GLY A 106 -6.01 11.15 2.72
N ARG A 107 -7.03 11.81 2.16
CA ARG A 107 -8.40 11.82 2.68
C ARG A 107 -9.39 11.17 1.72
N PHE A 108 -10.37 10.49 2.30
CA PHE A 108 -11.58 10.11 1.57
C PHE A 108 -12.56 11.29 1.56
N THR A 109 -13.00 11.68 0.37
CA THR A 109 -13.90 12.85 0.15
C THR A 109 -15.16 12.48 -0.63
N GLY A 110 -15.64 11.25 -0.44
CA GLY A 110 -16.87 10.75 -1.07
C GLY A 110 -16.61 9.72 -2.18
N CYS A 111 -15.44 9.76 -2.82
CA CYS A 111 -14.98 8.71 -3.74
C CYS A 111 -13.46 8.54 -3.63
N PRO A 112 -12.92 7.35 -3.89
CA PRO A 112 -11.49 7.13 -4.08
C PRO A 112 -10.93 7.97 -5.23
N LYS A 113 -9.69 8.44 -5.09
CA LYS A 113 -9.00 9.17 -6.16
C LYS A 113 -8.61 8.19 -7.27
N GLN A 114 -8.96 8.49 -8.51
CA GLN A 114 -8.58 7.71 -9.67
C GLN A 114 -7.43 8.39 -10.42
N VAL A 115 -6.40 7.63 -10.76
CA VAL A 115 -5.26 8.07 -11.55
C VAL A 115 -5.08 7.09 -12.71
N VAL A 116 -5.06 7.60 -13.94
CA VAL A 116 -4.85 6.77 -15.13
C VAL A 116 -3.43 6.99 -15.65
N LEU A 117 -2.65 5.92 -15.68
CA LEU A 117 -1.34 5.89 -16.31
C LEU A 117 -1.42 5.03 -17.58
N ASN A 118 -0.51 5.27 -18.52
CA ASN A 118 -0.44 4.51 -19.75
C ASN A 118 0.86 3.70 -19.84
N ASP A 119 0.75 2.48 -20.32
CA ASP A 119 1.89 1.67 -20.75
C ASP A 119 1.74 1.25 -22.21
N ARG A 120 2.67 0.43 -22.72
CA ARG A 120 2.62 -0.10 -24.09
C ARG A 120 1.34 -0.88 -24.44
N HIS A 121 0.54 -1.22 -23.44
CA HIS A 121 -0.69 -2.00 -23.58
C HIS A 121 -1.95 -1.16 -23.35
N GLY A 122 -1.83 0.16 -23.23
CA GLY A 122 -2.93 1.10 -23.02
C GLY A 122 -3.08 1.54 -21.58
N PRO A 123 -4.25 2.08 -21.21
CA PRO A 123 -4.48 2.68 -19.89
C PRO A 123 -4.59 1.64 -18.78
N ILE A 124 -4.07 2.04 -17.60
CA ILE A 124 -4.26 1.37 -16.32
C ILE A 124 -4.78 2.41 -15.34
N GLU A 125 -5.91 2.13 -14.72
CA GLU A 125 -6.45 2.92 -13.64
C GLU A 125 -5.88 2.45 -12.30
N PHE A 126 -5.42 3.39 -11.48
CA PHE A 126 -5.12 3.19 -10.07
C PHE A 126 -6.21 3.86 -9.24
N THR A 127 -6.98 3.06 -8.52
CA THR A 127 -8.01 3.51 -7.58
C THR A 127 -7.35 3.62 -6.20
N LEU A 128 -7.15 4.84 -5.71
CA LEU A 128 -6.47 5.14 -4.46
C LEU A 128 -7.51 5.31 -3.34
N LEU A 129 -7.67 4.30 -2.52
CA LEU A 129 -8.56 4.31 -1.35
C LEU A 129 -7.72 4.48 -0.08
N PRO A 130 -7.69 5.67 0.54
CA PRO A 130 -7.00 5.87 1.82
C PRO A 130 -7.64 5.01 2.92
N PHE A 131 -6.97 4.94 4.07
CA PHE A 131 -7.57 4.31 5.23
C PHE A 131 -8.90 4.99 5.59
N VAL A 132 -9.96 4.22 5.65
CA VAL A 132 -11.30 4.71 6.00
C VAL A 132 -11.92 3.89 7.12
N ARG A 133 -12.68 4.56 7.97
CA ARG A 133 -13.57 3.93 8.93
C ARG A 133 -15.01 3.98 8.40
N ALA A 134 -15.85 3.03 8.80
CA ALA A 134 -17.25 3.02 8.39
C ALA A 134 -17.96 4.36 8.66
N ALA A 135 -17.66 5.01 9.78
CA ALA A 135 -18.20 6.34 10.12
C ALA A 135 -17.80 7.42 9.10
N THR A 136 -16.55 7.38 8.59
CA THR A 136 -16.09 8.33 7.58
C THR A 136 -16.85 8.13 6.27
N VAL A 137 -17.04 6.90 5.85
CA VAL A 137 -17.77 6.63 4.59
C VAL A 137 -19.24 7.01 4.71
N ARG A 138 -19.90 6.69 5.84
CA ARG A 138 -21.29 7.13 6.10
C ARG A 138 -21.46 8.63 6.06
N HIS A 139 -20.47 9.40 6.51
CA HIS A 139 -20.54 10.87 6.46
C HIS A 139 -20.63 11.38 5.01
N TYR A 140 -19.89 10.79 4.09
CA TYR A 140 -19.87 11.20 2.69
C TYR A 140 -20.93 10.50 1.82
N LEU A 141 -21.38 9.31 2.23
CA LEU A 141 -22.37 8.50 1.52
C LEU A 141 -23.55 8.17 2.46
N PRO A 142 -24.34 9.18 2.87
CA PRO A 142 -25.39 9.01 3.89
C PRO A 142 -26.53 8.07 3.46
N ASP A 143 -26.75 7.94 2.15
CA ASP A 143 -27.81 7.09 1.60
C ASP A 143 -27.37 5.63 1.39
N ALA A 144 -26.09 5.31 1.60
CA ALA A 144 -25.59 3.95 1.49
C ALA A 144 -25.87 3.13 2.75
N ASP A 145 -26.28 1.88 2.58
CA ASP A 145 -26.47 0.95 3.69
C ASP A 145 -25.11 0.44 4.21
N ILE A 146 -24.56 1.16 5.17
CA ILE A 146 -23.25 0.89 5.75
C ILE A 146 -23.40 0.43 7.19
N THR A 147 -23.20 -0.85 7.42
CA THR A 147 -23.31 -1.48 8.74
C THR A 147 -21.96 -1.72 9.41
N ASP A 148 -20.92 -2.01 8.61
CA ASP A 148 -19.59 -2.43 9.02
C ASP A 148 -18.49 -1.90 8.07
N TYR A 149 -17.27 -2.35 8.25
CA TYR A 149 -16.14 -1.98 7.37
C TYR A 149 -16.26 -2.55 5.96
N ASP A 150 -16.74 -3.78 5.82
CA ASP A 150 -16.87 -4.44 4.52
C ASP A 150 -17.89 -3.71 3.63
N SER A 151 -19.06 -3.39 4.17
CA SER A 151 -20.09 -2.61 3.47
C SER A 151 -19.63 -1.18 3.18
N ALA A 152 -18.85 -0.56 4.09
CA ALA A 152 -18.29 0.77 3.89
C ALA A 152 -17.32 0.81 2.70
N VAL A 153 -16.37 -0.12 2.65
CA VAL A 153 -15.43 -0.20 1.52
C VAL A 153 -16.15 -0.57 0.24
N GLY A 154 -17.13 -1.48 0.31
CA GLY A 154 -17.99 -1.81 -0.82
C GLY A 154 -18.70 -0.57 -1.38
N ALA A 155 -19.31 0.25 -0.53
CA ALA A 155 -19.97 1.49 -0.93
C ALA A 155 -18.98 2.51 -1.50
N ALA A 156 -17.82 2.69 -0.87
CA ALA A 156 -16.79 3.61 -1.34
C ALA A 156 -16.24 3.23 -2.73
N LEU A 157 -16.13 1.93 -3.03
CA LEU A 157 -15.68 1.46 -4.34
C LEU A 157 -16.79 1.51 -5.40
N ALA A 158 -18.05 1.35 -4.98
CA ALA A 158 -19.20 1.34 -5.89
C ALA A 158 -19.50 2.71 -6.53
N VAL A 159 -19.10 3.82 -5.92
CA VAL A 159 -19.27 5.16 -6.48
C VAL A 159 -18.26 5.48 -7.58
N CYS A 160 -17.24 4.63 -7.79
CA CYS A 160 -16.22 4.83 -8.81
C CYS A 160 -16.62 4.18 -10.12
N GLU A 161 -16.90 4.99 -11.14
CA GLU A 161 -17.00 4.48 -12.51
C GLU A 161 -15.62 4.10 -13.04
N PRO A 162 -15.45 2.91 -13.62
CA PRO A 162 -14.17 2.49 -14.16
C PRO A 162 -13.66 3.41 -15.27
N ALA A 163 -12.49 4.01 -15.10
CA ALA A 163 -11.84 4.88 -16.08
C ALA A 163 -10.97 4.11 -17.08
N ALA A 164 -10.64 2.84 -16.79
CA ALA A 164 -9.85 1.98 -17.67
C ALA A 164 -10.21 0.50 -17.49
N PRO A 165 -9.95 -0.36 -18.50
CA PRO A 165 -10.25 -1.79 -18.42
C PRO A 165 -9.33 -2.55 -17.47
N ARG A 166 -8.10 -2.05 -17.24
CA ARG A 166 -7.15 -2.60 -16.28
C ARG A 166 -7.16 -1.72 -15.04
N ARG A 167 -7.54 -2.28 -13.91
CA ARG A 167 -7.71 -1.54 -12.67
C ARG A 167 -6.84 -2.12 -11.56
N VAL A 168 -6.13 -1.26 -10.86
CA VAL A 168 -5.35 -1.58 -9.68
C VAL A 168 -5.93 -0.82 -8.48
N LEU A 169 -6.29 -1.54 -7.42
CA LEU A 169 -6.66 -0.92 -6.15
C LEU A 169 -5.40 -0.69 -5.32
N VAL A 170 -5.32 0.46 -4.67
CA VAL A 170 -4.33 0.75 -3.62
C VAL A 170 -5.11 1.08 -2.36
N ALA A 171 -4.92 0.30 -1.30
CA ALA A 171 -5.67 0.47 -0.07
C ALA A 171 -4.86 0.06 1.17
N HIS A 172 -5.25 0.59 2.32
CA HIS A 172 -4.62 0.27 3.61
C HIS A 172 -5.71 -0.17 4.58
N GLN A 173 -6.04 -1.46 4.56
CA GLN A 173 -7.17 -2.01 5.32
C GLN A 173 -6.89 -3.43 5.79
N MET A 174 -7.59 -3.85 6.86
CA MET A 174 -7.60 -5.25 7.28
C MET A 174 -8.47 -6.06 6.32
N VAL A 175 -7.86 -6.94 5.55
CA VAL A 175 -8.53 -7.78 4.55
C VAL A 175 -8.36 -9.25 4.89
N VAL A 176 -9.44 -10.00 4.83
CA VAL A 176 -9.50 -11.44 5.09
C VAL A 176 -10.02 -12.17 3.85
N SER A 177 -9.82 -13.48 3.78
CA SER A 177 -10.43 -14.32 2.76
C SER A 177 -11.40 -15.30 3.44
N GLY A 178 -12.68 -14.99 3.41
CA GLY A 178 -13.69 -15.72 4.15
C GLY A 178 -13.36 -15.73 5.64
N VAL A 179 -13.18 -16.91 6.24
CA VAL A 179 -12.84 -17.06 7.67
C VAL A 179 -11.33 -17.13 7.95
N CYS A 180 -10.48 -17.01 6.92
CA CYS A 180 -9.03 -17.11 7.07
C CYS A 180 -8.42 -15.71 7.24
N PRO A 181 -7.93 -15.35 8.45
CA PRO A 181 -7.21 -14.10 8.67
C PRO A 181 -5.81 -14.16 8.05
N PRO A 182 -5.20 -13.00 7.72
CA PRO A 182 -3.81 -12.94 7.36
C PRO A 182 -2.91 -13.32 8.56
N GLN A 183 -1.68 -13.71 8.26
CA GLN A 183 -0.67 -13.95 9.29
C GLN A 183 -0.14 -12.59 9.78
N LEU A 184 -0.27 -12.31 11.07
CA LEU A 184 0.23 -11.10 11.72
C LEU A 184 1.69 -11.24 12.12
N SER A 185 2.35 -10.12 12.38
CA SER A 185 3.74 -10.04 12.80
C SER A 185 3.95 -9.37 14.17
N GLY A 186 2.86 -9.16 14.94
CA GLY A 186 2.91 -8.54 16.27
C GLY A 186 3.09 -7.02 16.27
N SER A 187 3.38 -6.42 15.11
CA SER A 187 3.44 -4.96 14.95
C SER A 187 2.05 -4.35 14.79
N GLU A 188 1.11 -5.14 14.32
CA GLU A 188 -0.26 -4.71 14.07
C GLU A 188 -1.03 -4.64 15.40
N THR A 189 -1.62 -3.49 15.69
CA THR A 189 -2.37 -3.24 16.92
C THR A 189 -3.82 -3.74 16.87
N ALA A 190 -4.23 -4.40 15.81
CA ALA A 190 -5.60 -4.87 15.65
C ALA A 190 -5.87 -6.11 16.50
N PRO A 191 -6.85 -6.11 17.43
CA PRO A 191 -7.33 -7.33 18.03
C PRO A 191 -8.00 -8.16 16.93
N LEU A 192 -7.38 -9.26 16.56
CA LEU A 192 -7.99 -10.27 15.70
C LEU A 192 -9.12 -10.97 16.46
N THR A 193 -10.29 -10.39 16.44
CA THR A 193 -11.49 -11.15 16.70
C THR A 193 -12.03 -11.57 15.33
N ILE A 194 -11.79 -12.81 14.95
CA ILE A 194 -12.33 -13.40 13.72
C ILE A 194 -13.84 -13.21 13.74
N GLY A 195 -14.38 -12.62 12.67
CA GLY A 195 -15.81 -12.30 12.58
C GLY A 195 -16.22 -10.97 13.21
N THR A 196 -15.25 -10.07 13.50
CA THR A 196 -15.57 -8.71 13.91
C THR A 196 -15.83 -7.78 12.74
N VAL A 197 -16.51 -6.71 13.05
CA VAL A 197 -17.01 -5.58 12.26
C VAL A 197 -15.89 -4.82 11.48
N ASP A 198 -14.61 -5.21 11.64
CA ASP A 198 -13.43 -4.43 11.23
C ASP A 198 -12.60 -5.05 10.10
N SER A 199 -13.07 -6.14 9.47
CA SER A 199 -12.37 -6.78 8.34
C SER A 199 -13.19 -6.71 7.06
N ILE A 200 -12.48 -6.68 5.93
CA ILE A 200 -13.04 -6.61 4.58
C ILE A 200 -12.81 -7.95 3.89
N ASP A 201 -13.81 -8.48 3.22
CA ASP A 201 -13.62 -9.69 2.41
C ASP A 201 -12.86 -9.36 1.11
N ALA A 202 -11.79 -10.11 0.82
CA ALA A 202 -11.01 -9.99 -0.41
C ALA A 202 -11.86 -10.11 -1.70
N ALA A 203 -13.02 -10.76 -1.63
CA ALA A 203 -13.97 -10.86 -2.74
C ALA A 203 -14.48 -9.49 -3.22
N ARG A 204 -14.45 -8.45 -2.36
CA ARG A 204 -14.78 -7.07 -2.74
C ARG A 204 -13.87 -6.52 -3.85
N PHE A 205 -12.68 -7.08 -3.98
CA PHE A 205 -11.66 -6.61 -4.92
C PHE A 205 -11.62 -7.42 -6.24
N ALA A 206 -12.56 -8.33 -6.45
CA ALA A 206 -12.61 -9.19 -7.65
C ALA A 206 -12.71 -8.40 -8.98
N GLY A 207 -13.12 -7.13 -8.94
CA GLY A 207 -13.15 -6.25 -10.12
C GLY A 207 -11.82 -5.61 -10.49
N PHE A 208 -10.75 -5.83 -9.69
CA PHE A 208 -9.41 -5.31 -9.92
C PHE A 208 -8.48 -6.41 -10.42
N CYS A 209 -7.56 -6.06 -11.31
CA CYS A 209 -6.53 -7.01 -11.75
C CYS A 209 -5.39 -7.15 -10.71
N TYR A 210 -5.31 -6.23 -9.75
CA TYR A 210 -4.44 -6.30 -8.60
C TYR A 210 -4.95 -5.38 -7.48
N ALA A 211 -4.90 -5.85 -6.23
CA ALA A 211 -5.15 -5.04 -5.04
C ALA A 211 -3.86 -4.96 -4.21
N ALA A 212 -3.26 -3.77 -4.22
CA ALA A 212 -2.07 -3.44 -3.45
C ALA A 212 -2.49 -3.03 -2.03
N LEU A 213 -2.18 -3.88 -1.05
CA LEU A 213 -2.58 -3.69 0.35
C LEU A 213 -1.37 -3.38 1.25
N GLY A 214 -1.56 -2.45 2.18
CA GLY A 214 -0.75 -2.25 3.38
C GLY A 214 -1.53 -2.59 4.64
N HIS A 215 -0.97 -2.32 5.81
CA HIS A 215 -1.48 -2.59 7.15
C HIS A 215 -0.88 -3.83 7.81
N ILE A 216 -0.58 -4.88 7.07
CA ILE A 216 0.03 -6.10 7.60
C ILE A 216 1.51 -6.13 7.20
N HIS A 217 2.40 -6.18 8.20
CA HIS A 217 3.85 -6.08 8.01
C HIS A 217 4.48 -7.33 7.40
N ARG A 218 3.72 -8.42 7.30
CA ARG A 218 4.15 -9.64 6.63
C ARG A 218 3.67 -9.67 5.19
N ALA A 219 4.60 -9.74 4.25
CA ALA A 219 4.29 -9.89 2.82
C ALA A 219 3.54 -11.20 2.58
N GLN A 220 2.32 -11.14 2.06
CA GLN A 220 1.47 -12.31 1.83
C GLN A 220 0.31 -12.04 0.88
N ARG A 221 -0.23 -13.09 0.30
CA ARG A 221 -1.47 -13.07 -0.48
C ARG A 221 -2.68 -13.26 0.42
N VAL A 222 -3.84 -12.75 -0.01
CA VAL A 222 -5.10 -12.92 0.70
C VAL A 222 -6.13 -13.54 -0.25
N GLY A 223 -6.40 -14.81 -0.06
CA GLY A 223 -7.35 -15.58 -0.87
C GLY A 223 -6.86 -15.82 -2.29
N ILE A 224 -6.93 -14.81 -3.16
CA ILE A 224 -6.52 -14.88 -4.56
C ILE A 224 -5.16 -14.20 -4.79
N ASP A 225 -4.42 -14.63 -5.82
CA ASP A 225 -3.09 -14.11 -6.15
C ASP A 225 -3.05 -12.59 -6.42
N ALA A 226 -4.17 -12.04 -6.86
CA ALA A 226 -4.27 -10.63 -7.19
C ALA A 226 -4.43 -9.72 -5.96
N VAL A 227 -4.71 -10.25 -4.77
CA VAL A 227 -4.87 -9.49 -3.53
C VAL A 227 -3.67 -9.77 -2.62
N ARG A 228 -2.88 -8.73 -2.32
CA ARG A 228 -1.60 -8.93 -1.65
C ARG A 228 -1.24 -7.80 -0.70
N TYR A 229 -0.74 -8.14 0.48
CA TYR A 229 0.02 -7.25 1.36
C TYR A 229 1.48 -7.18 0.91
N ALA A 230 2.03 -5.96 0.81
CA ALA A 230 3.45 -5.77 0.53
C ALA A 230 4.33 -6.19 1.71
N GLY A 231 3.83 -5.97 2.91
CA GLY A 231 4.62 -6.03 4.14
C GLY A 231 5.48 -4.78 4.36
N ALA A 232 5.99 -4.62 5.57
CA ALA A 232 6.93 -3.57 5.89
C ALA A 232 8.33 -3.91 5.34
N PRO A 233 9.08 -2.93 4.80
CA PRO A 233 10.41 -3.18 4.22
C PRO A 233 11.50 -3.42 5.28
N LEU A 234 11.24 -3.06 6.54
CA LEU A 234 12.13 -3.26 7.69
C LEU A 234 11.40 -4.03 8.81
N CYS A 235 12.17 -4.63 9.73
CA CYS A 235 11.63 -5.25 10.94
C CYS A 235 11.32 -4.18 11.98
N TYR A 236 10.07 -4.04 12.34
CA TYR A 236 9.59 -3.06 13.32
C TYR A 236 9.14 -3.69 14.64
N HIS A 237 9.14 -5.02 14.72
CA HIS A 237 8.82 -5.78 15.93
C HIS A 237 9.73 -7.00 16.06
N LEU A 238 9.93 -7.49 17.30
CA LEU A 238 10.77 -8.67 17.53
C LEU A 238 10.24 -9.94 16.83
N ASP A 239 8.93 -10.07 16.70
CA ASP A 239 8.31 -11.20 16.01
C ASP A 239 8.59 -11.20 14.49
N GLU A 240 9.12 -10.11 13.98
CA GLU A 240 9.56 -10.00 12.57
C GLU A 240 11.04 -10.41 12.40
N CYS A 241 11.75 -10.65 13.51
CA CYS A 241 13.12 -11.15 13.46
C CYS A 241 13.19 -12.50 12.75
N GLY A 242 14.09 -12.61 11.78
CA GLY A 242 14.21 -13.81 10.94
C GLY A 242 13.23 -13.89 9.78
N MET A 243 12.29 -12.95 9.66
CA MET A 243 11.50 -12.79 8.44
C MET A 243 12.35 -12.11 7.37
N GLN A 244 12.38 -12.69 6.19
CA GLN A 244 12.98 -12.04 5.04
C GLN A 244 12.09 -10.90 4.59
N LYS A 245 12.59 -9.66 4.65
CA LYS A 245 11.88 -8.47 4.18
C LYS A 245 12.05 -8.31 2.68
N SER A 246 11.03 -7.81 2.00
CA SER A 246 10.99 -7.72 0.55
C SER A 246 10.14 -6.54 0.09
N VAL A 247 10.24 -6.20 -1.19
CA VAL A 247 9.29 -5.37 -1.92
C VAL A 247 8.64 -6.20 -3.02
N THR A 248 7.41 -5.88 -3.37
CA THR A 248 6.68 -6.64 -4.39
C THR A 248 6.77 -5.96 -5.75
N LEU A 249 7.41 -6.63 -6.71
CA LEU A 249 7.41 -6.20 -8.12
C LEU A 249 6.18 -6.76 -8.82
N VAL A 250 5.31 -5.87 -9.30
CA VAL A 250 4.03 -6.23 -9.92
C VAL A 250 4.06 -6.01 -11.41
N ARG A 251 3.53 -6.98 -12.16
CA ARG A 251 3.28 -6.90 -13.60
C ARG A 251 1.82 -7.27 -13.86
N PRO A 252 0.89 -6.29 -13.91
CA PRO A 252 -0.51 -6.59 -14.16
C PRO A 252 -0.67 -7.30 -15.49
N ALA A 253 -1.31 -8.48 -15.48
CA ALA A 253 -1.59 -9.23 -16.68
C ALA A 253 -2.62 -8.50 -17.57
N PHE A 254 -2.63 -8.84 -18.86
CA PHE A 254 -3.62 -8.35 -19.81
C PHE A 254 -4.98 -8.97 -19.49
N CYS A 255 -5.90 -8.22 -18.89
CA CYS A 255 -7.29 -8.66 -18.75
C CYS A 255 -8.09 -8.19 -19.98
N ILE A 256 -8.17 -9.01 -21.02
CA ILE A 256 -9.04 -8.78 -22.18
C ILE A 256 -10.23 -9.72 -22.02
N SER A 257 -11.19 -9.45 -21.21
CA SER A 257 -12.59 -9.85 -21.31
C SER A 257 -13.28 -10.15 -19.97
N LYS A 258 -14.59 -10.02 -19.96
CA LYS A 258 -15.53 -10.34 -18.86
C LYS A 258 -15.55 -11.82 -18.42
N HIS A 259 -14.58 -12.65 -18.83
CA HIS A 259 -14.54 -14.10 -18.62
C HIS A 259 -13.21 -14.62 -18.02
N CYS A 260 -12.35 -13.75 -17.48
CA CYS A 260 -11.15 -14.22 -16.80
C CYS A 260 -11.49 -14.87 -15.45
N LYS A 261 -11.85 -16.15 -15.48
CA LYS A 261 -12.02 -16.99 -14.27
C LYS A 261 -10.69 -17.42 -13.63
N ASN A 262 -9.55 -17.18 -14.29
CA ASN A 262 -8.21 -17.50 -13.77
C ASN A 262 -7.23 -16.42 -14.24
N ILE A 263 -7.08 -15.35 -13.45
CA ILE A 263 -5.96 -14.42 -13.60
C ILE A 263 -4.83 -15.00 -12.78
N THR A 264 -3.99 -15.82 -13.41
CA THR A 264 -2.66 -16.07 -12.89
C THR A 264 -1.85 -14.80 -13.11
N CYS A 265 -1.57 -14.08 -12.03
CA CYS A 265 -0.52 -13.08 -12.05
C CYS A 265 0.79 -13.84 -12.36
N GLU A 266 1.26 -13.77 -13.61
CA GLU A 266 2.56 -14.31 -13.95
C GLU A 266 3.62 -13.53 -13.18
N LYS A 267 4.05 -14.13 -12.05
CA LYS A 267 5.16 -13.73 -11.20
C LYS A 267 5.07 -12.34 -10.60
N CYS A 268 4.35 -12.20 -9.48
CA CYS A 268 4.82 -11.32 -8.41
C CYS A 268 6.16 -11.92 -7.95
N ALA A 269 7.28 -11.39 -8.42
CA ALA A 269 8.58 -11.72 -7.87
C ALA A 269 8.74 -10.91 -6.58
N GLU A 270 8.96 -11.60 -5.47
CA GLU A 270 9.48 -10.98 -4.26
C GLU A 270 10.96 -10.69 -4.54
N GLU A 271 11.34 -9.41 -4.59
CA GLU A 271 12.74 -9.03 -4.60
C GLU A 271 13.19 -8.94 -3.14
N GLU A 272 14.05 -9.87 -2.77
CA GLU A 272 14.64 -9.95 -1.45
C GLU A 272 15.72 -8.87 -1.30
N PHE A 273 15.71 -8.19 -0.17
CA PHE A 273 16.84 -7.34 0.19
C PHE A 273 17.99 -8.27 0.62
N ASN A 274 18.98 -8.41 -0.24
CA ASN A 274 20.20 -9.13 0.08
C ASN A 274 21.16 -8.14 0.73
N ASP A 275 21.00 -7.98 2.05
CA ASP A 275 22.00 -7.25 2.82
C ASP A 275 23.19 -8.17 3.06
N GLY A 276 24.32 -7.82 2.48
CA GLY A 276 25.61 -8.47 2.75
C GLY A 276 26.16 -8.18 4.14
N SER A 277 25.43 -7.51 4.99
CA SER A 277 25.78 -7.24 6.39
C SER A 277 24.84 -8.06 7.29
N LYS A 278 25.30 -9.23 7.71
CA LYS A 278 24.80 -9.86 8.94
C LYS A 278 25.16 -8.94 10.12
N THR A 279 24.34 -7.93 10.38
CA THR A 279 24.32 -7.32 11.69
C THR A 279 23.46 -8.22 12.57
N ASP A 280 24.13 -9.06 13.35
CA ASP A 280 23.54 -9.85 14.42
C ASP A 280 22.95 -8.90 15.47
N TYR A 281 21.76 -8.35 15.21
CA TYR A 281 20.96 -7.61 16.20
C TYR A 281 20.17 -8.54 17.14
N CYS A 282 20.37 -9.84 17.06
CA CYS A 282 19.90 -10.84 18.02
C CYS A 282 21.08 -11.30 18.90
N GLY A 283 21.60 -10.44 19.73
CA GLY A 283 22.69 -10.73 20.64
C GLY A 283 22.43 -10.22 22.05
N ASN A 284 22.02 -11.15 22.94
CA ASN A 284 21.88 -11.12 24.41
C ASN A 284 20.84 -10.18 25.00
#